data_5b3ed3f2fbc7e5c43d6ce36f41b380a6
#
_entry.id   5b3ed3f2fbc7e5c43d6ce36f41b380a6
#
_cell.length_a   1.000
_cell.length_b   1.000
_cell.length_c   1.000
_cell.angle_alpha   90.00
_cell.angle_beta   90.00
_cell.angle_gamma   90.00
#
_symmetry.space_group_name_H-M   'P 1'
#
loop_
_entity.id
_entity.type
_entity.pdbx_description
1 polymer ?
#
loop_
_entity_poly.entity_id
_entity_poly.type
_entity_poly.pdbx_seq_one_letter_code
_entity_poly.pdbx_strand_id
1 'polypeptide(L)'
;DKASHDLMRILIIDDEADQASISNTATEYKKELKERRGINKLIVNLVDDKHHKEENTNGCAASINYVMYTATPYANFLNEATEDSLYPKDFIWTLKTSDEYIGPNQIFGFNDPEKTDGLDIKRTITDDDLDKIIDLYEGIDNKLPESMKDAIAWFLCAVATMRNWGYKKPISMLVHTSQKQAFHDAVAKAISNWINTTDTESIVERCREIYYRETTRVTKEKWLEQFPDYGVPAEKINNYLPFEKIL
;
A
#
# COMPACT_ATOMS: atom_id res chain seq x y z
N ASP A 1 -24.03 16.86 -31.99
CA ASP A 1 -25.11 17.84 -32.04
C ASP A 1 -24.88 18.89 -30.96
N LYS A 2 -24.69 20.18 -31.36
CA LYS A 2 -24.27 21.27 -30.48
C LYS A 2 -25.24 21.47 -29.31
N ALA A 3 -26.52 21.21 -29.51
CA ALA A 3 -27.57 21.33 -28.49
C ALA A 3 -27.49 20.26 -27.37
N SER A 4 -26.84 19.11 -27.61
CA SER A 4 -26.68 18.08 -26.58
C SER A 4 -25.50 18.38 -25.64
N HIS A 5 -24.50 19.12 -26.06
CA HIS A 5 -23.33 19.46 -25.25
C HIS A 5 -23.67 20.48 -24.17
N ASP A 6 -24.54 21.45 -24.48
CA ASP A 6 -24.95 22.49 -23.53
C ASP A 6 -25.76 21.95 -22.33
N LEU A 7 -26.19 20.69 -22.39
CA LEU A 7 -26.94 20.01 -21.33
C LEU A 7 -26.07 19.00 -20.56
N MET A 8 -24.87 18.71 -21.04
CA MET A 8 -24.00 17.69 -20.43
C MET A 8 -23.41 18.16 -19.09
N ARG A 9 -23.54 17.35 -18.08
CA ARG A 9 -22.86 17.53 -16.79
C ARG A 9 -21.91 16.38 -16.58
N ILE A 10 -20.65 16.68 -16.35
CA ILE A 10 -19.57 15.70 -16.24
C ILE A 10 -19.08 15.67 -14.80
N LEU A 11 -19.01 14.47 -14.22
CA LEU A 11 -18.31 14.19 -12.99
C LEU A 11 -17.10 13.32 -13.31
N ILE A 12 -15.91 13.81 -13.01
CA ILE A 12 -14.67 13.09 -13.13
C ILE A 12 -14.26 12.65 -11.72
N ILE A 13 -14.06 11.34 -11.54
CA ILE A 13 -13.57 10.76 -10.30
C ILE A 13 -12.19 10.20 -10.60
N ASP A 14 -11.17 10.70 -9.90
CA ASP A 14 -9.78 10.36 -10.06
C ASP A 14 -9.31 9.57 -8.82
N ASP A 15 -9.10 8.29 -9.01
CA ASP A 15 -8.58 7.38 -7.98
C ASP A 15 -7.05 7.35 -8.02
N GLU A 16 -6.43 7.24 -6.84
CA GLU A 16 -4.96 7.31 -6.69
C GLU A 16 -4.39 8.61 -7.30
N ALA A 17 -5.08 9.72 -7.07
CA ALA A 17 -4.81 11.02 -7.70
C ALA A 17 -3.43 11.62 -7.34
N ASP A 18 -2.73 11.06 -6.36
CA ASP A 18 -1.37 11.44 -5.99
C ASP A 18 -0.29 10.82 -6.90
N GLN A 19 -0.65 9.84 -7.75
CA GLN A 19 0.34 9.12 -8.55
C GLN A 19 0.57 9.73 -9.94
N ALA A 20 -0.44 9.75 -10.80
CA ALA A 20 -0.28 10.10 -12.21
C ALA A 20 -0.87 11.46 -12.56
N SER A 21 -1.84 11.91 -11.80
CA SER A 21 -2.60 13.15 -12.08
C SER A 21 -1.85 14.40 -11.66
N ILE A 22 -0.84 14.28 -10.81
CA ILE A 22 -0.04 15.40 -10.33
C ILE A 22 1.17 15.63 -11.22
N SER A 23 1.45 16.90 -11.52
CA SER A 23 2.69 17.30 -12.17
C SER A 23 3.78 17.50 -11.13
N ASN A 24 4.74 16.57 -11.04
CA ASN A 24 5.92 16.68 -10.18
C ASN A 24 7.06 17.51 -10.78
N THR A 25 6.80 18.32 -11.79
CA THR A 25 7.79 19.24 -12.34
C THR A 25 7.93 20.45 -11.41
N ALA A 26 8.46 20.20 -10.21
CA ALA A 26 8.81 21.21 -9.21
C ALA A 26 10.10 21.98 -9.58
N THR A 27 10.58 21.86 -10.79
CA THR A 27 11.78 22.54 -11.23
C THR A 27 11.44 23.53 -12.35
N GLU A 28 11.55 24.78 -11.99
CA GLU A 28 11.50 25.96 -12.83
C GLU A 28 10.11 26.58 -13.03
N TYR A 29 9.79 27.46 -12.11
CA TYR A 29 8.73 28.45 -12.12
C TYR A 29 8.63 29.36 -13.36
N LYS A 30 9.34 29.05 -14.44
CA LYS A 30 9.45 29.90 -15.62
C LYS A 30 9.37 29.22 -16.98
N LYS A 31 9.12 27.92 -17.02
CA LYS A 31 8.86 27.25 -18.31
C LYS A 31 7.40 26.86 -18.40
N GLU A 32 6.71 27.68 -19.14
CA GLU A 32 5.39 27.57 -19.72
C GLU A 32 4.71 26.18 -19.65
N LEU A 33 3.40 26.18 -19.46
CA LEU A 33 2.39 25.10 -19.58
C LEU A 33 2.70 23.93 -20.55
N LYS A 34 3.75 24.04 -21.36
CA LYS A 34 4.15 23.04 -22.35
C LYS A 34 4.78 21.77 -21.77
N GLU A 35 5.22 21.77 -20.53
CA GLU A 35 5.99 20.64 -19.95
C GLU A 35 5.22 19.83 -18.89
N ARG A 36 3.92 19.99 -18.76
CA ARG A 36 3.13 19.12 -17.88
C ARG A 36 3.18 17.68 -18.37
N ARG A 37 3.24 16.72 -17.44
CA ARG A 37 3.12 15.29 -17.77
C ARG A 37 1.84 15.04 -18.55
N GLY A 38 1.87 14.14 -19.53
CA GLY A 38 0.78 13.91 -20.47
C GLY A 38 -0.58 13.71 -19.82
N ILE A 39 -0.67 12.89 -18.73
CA ILE A 39 -1.92 12.62 -18.01
C ILE A 39 -2.42 13.88 -17.30
N ASN A 40 -1.58 14.58 -16.52
CA ASN A 40 -1.97 15.82 -15.87
C ASN A 40 -2.48 16.85 -16.86
N LYS A 41 -1.78 17.02 -17.99
CA LYS A 41 -2.20 17.94 -19.06
C LYS A 41 -3.58 17.58 -19.63
N LEU A 42 -3.84 16.29 -19.85
CA LEU A 42 -5.13 15.85 -20.38
C LEU A 42 -6.25 16.12 -19.37
N ILE A 43 -6.04 15.85 -18.09
CA ILE A 43 -7.03 16.11 -17.05
C ILE A 43 -7.29 17.62 -16.92
N VAL A 44 -6.24 18.43 -16.85
CA VAL A 44 -6.38 19.91 -16.80
C VAL A 44 -7.15 20.43 -18.00
N ASN A 45 -6.79 19.99 -19.20
CA ASN A 45 -7.50 20.41 -20.41
C ASN A 45 -8.98 19.99 -20.38
N LEU A 46 -9.27 18.80 -19.84
CA LEU A 46 -10.65 18.31 -19.72
C LEU A 46 -11.44 19.12 -18.68
N VAL A 47 -10.84 19.39 -17.51
CA VAL A 47 -11.49 20.13 -16.41
C VAL A 47 -11.70 21.61 -16.78
N ASP A 48 -10.69 22.23 -17.37
CA ASP A 48 -10.74 23.65 -17.74
C ASP A 48 -11.47 23.93 -19.07
N ASP A 49 -11.81 22.86 -19.81
CA ASP A 49 -12.46 22.94 -21.11
C ASP A 49 -11.75 23.91 -22.11
N LYS A 50 -10.41 23.95 -22.03
CA LYS A 50 -9.57 24.93 -22.74
C LYS A 50 -9.65 24.82 -24.26
N HIS A 51 -9.79 23.59 -24.78
CA HIS A 51 -9.86 23.36 -26.22
C HIS A 51 -11.01 24.09 -26.90
N HIS A 52 -12.11 24.35 -26.18
CA HIS A 52 -13.26 25.01 -26.74
C HIS A 52 -13.23 26.53 -26.56
N LYS A 53 -12.48 27.04 -25.58
CA LYS A 53 -12.30 28.47 -25.34
C LYS A 53 -11.40 29.12 -26.40
N GLU A 54 -10.39 28.42 -26.91
CA GLU A 54 -9.47 28.91 -27.94
C GLU A 54 -10.11 28.98 -29.33
N GLU A 55 -11.12 28.16 -29.61
CA GLU A 55 -11.81 28.12 -30.92
C GLU A 55 -13.08 28.94 -30.99
N ASN A 56 -13.38 29.78 -30.01
CA ASN A 56 -14.65 30.55 -29.92
C ASN A 56 -15.91 29.66 -30.00
N THR A 57 -15.78 28.39 -29.59
CA THR A 57 -16.89 27.46 -29.46
C THR A 57 -17.37 27.43 -28.02
N ASN A 58 -18.66 27.21 -27.79
CA ASN A 58 -19.17 26.96 -26.45
C ASN A 58 -18.52 25.70 -25.89
N GLY A 59 -18.25 25.70 -24.60
CA GLY A 59 -17.62 24.55 -23.91
C GLY A 59 -18.30 23.21 -24.21
N CYS A 60 -17.62 22.09 -23.94
CA CYS A 60 -18.17 20.75 -24.23
C CYS A 60 -19.22 20.32 -23.20
N ALA A 61 -19.35 21.00 -22.07
CA ALA A 61 -20.30 20.66 -21.03
C ALA A 61 -20.85 21.90 -20.30
N ALA A 62 -22.07 21.78 -19.78
CA ALA A 62 -22.69 22.81 -18.94
C ALA A 62 -21.98 22.95 -17.59
N SER A 63 -21.43 21.84 -17.06
CA SER A 63 -20.61 21.85 -15.85
C SER A 63 -19.68 20.62 -15.83
N ILE A 64 -18.48 20.82 -15.28
CA ILE A 64 -17.51 19.76 -15.03
C ILE A 64 -17.11 19.84 -13.56
N ASN A 65 -17.26 18.73 -12.85
CA ASN A 65 -16.79 18.57 -11.49
C ASN A 65 -15.67 17.54 -11.48
N TYR A 66 -14.58 17.86 -10.81
CA TYR A 66 -13.43 16.99 -10.66
C TYR A 66 -13.22 16.67 -9.18
N VAL A 67 -13.28 15.41 -8.83
CA VAL A 67 -13.11 14.91 -7.47
C VAL A 67 -11.94 13.94 -7.45
N MET A 68 -10.94 14.28 -6.68
CA MET A 68 -9.77 13.44 -6.42
C MET A 68 -9.98 12.66 -5.12
N TYR A 69 -9.54 11.40 -5.07
CA TYR A 69 -9.35 10.73 -3.80
C TYR A 69 -8.07 9.88 -3.80
N THR A 70 -7.47 9.79 -2.64
CA THR A 70 -6.21 9.10 -2.41
C THR A 70 -6.03 8.82 -0.92
N ALA A 71 -5.26 7.78 -0.59
CA ALA A 71 -4.82 7.50 0.78
C ALA A 71 -3.64 8.37 1.22
N THR A 72 -2.90 8.98 0.26
CA THR A 72 -1.65 9.72 0.49
C THR A 72 -1.68 11.12 -0.17
N PRO A 73 -2.51 12.05 0.36
CA PRO A 73 -2.81 13.31 -0.31
C PRO A 73 -1.70 14.37 -0.28
N TYR A 74 -0.52 14.06 0.26
CA TYR A 74 0.55 15.05 0.47
C TYR A 74 0.95 15.78 -0.81
N ALA A 75 1.11 15.06 -1.91
CA ALA A 75 1.49 15.65 -3.19
C ALA A 75 0.39 16.56 -3.76
N ASN A 76 -0.87 16.26 -3.50
CA ASN A 76 -2.01 17.09 -3.91
C ASN A 76 -2.06 18.40 -3.14
N PHE A 77 -1.69 18.41 -1.86
CA PHE A 77 -1.64 19.61 -1.02
C PHE A 77 -0.42 20.50 -1.29
N LEU A 78 0.67 19.90 -1.76
CA LEU A 78 1.89 20.64 -2.10
C LEU A 78 1.83 21.28 -3.49
N ASN A 79 0.81 20.98 -4.28
CA ASN A 79 0.57 21.68 -5.54
C ASN A 79 0.19 23.13 -5.29
N GLU A 80 0.67 24.00 -6.16
CA GLU A 80 0.28 25.40 -6.10
C GLU A 80 -1.21 25.58 -6.42
N ALA A 81 -1.86 26.42 -5.65
CA ALA A 81 -3.23 26.85 -5.88
C ALA A 81 -3.29 27.88 -7.01
N THR A 82 -2.90 27.50 -8.22
CA THR A 82 -3.02 28.33 -9.43
C THR A 82 -4.30 27.99 -10.18
N GLU A 83 -4.77 28.88 -11.04
CA GLU A 83 -5.97 28.65 -11.85
C GLU A 83 -5.85 27.40 -12.73
N ASP A 84 -4.64 27.09 -13.17
CA ASP A 84 -4.33 25.97 -14.06
C ASP A 84 -3.93 24.70 -13.32
N SER A 85 -4.01 24.66 -12.00
CA SER A 85 -3.63 23.48 -11.22
C SER A 85 -4.85 22.62 -10.86
N LEU A 86 -4.59 21.34 -10.58
CA LEU A 86 -5.59 20.44 -10.01
C LEU A 86 -5.66 20.55 -8.47
N TYR A 87 -5.27 21.68 -7.90
CA TYR A 87 -5.41 21.91 -6.46
C TYR A 87 -6.89 21.88 -6.05
N PRO A 88 -7.25 21.16 -4.96
CA PRO A 88 -8.64 21.13 -4.49
C PRO A 88 -9.07 22.50 -3.97
N LYS A 89 -9.91 23.21 -4.75
CA LYS A 89 -10.31 24.59 -4.47
C LYS A 89 -11.56 24.69 -3.60
N ASP A 90 -12.51 23.77 -3.78
CA ASP A 90 -13.84 23.89 -3.20
C ASP A 90 -13.96 23.21 -1.85
N PHE A 91 -13.38 22.01 -1.69
CA PHE A 91 -13.37 21.28 -0.42
C PHE A 91 -12.25 20.27 -0.34
N ILE A 92 -11.90 19.94 0.89
CA ILE A 92 -11.05 18.80 1.28
C ILE A 92 -11.81 18.07 2.37
N TRP A 93 -11.99 16.75 2.19
CA TRP A 93 -12.72 15.93 3.13
C TRP A 93 -11.89 14.73 3.55
N THR A 94 -11.70 14.54 4.84
CA THR A 94 -11.05 13.35 5.39
C THR A 94 -12.12 12.36 5.86
N LEU A 95 -12.08 11.14 5.34
CA LEU A 95 -12.96 10.08 5.79
C LEU A 95 -12.55 9.61 7.19
N LYS A 96 -13.55 9.33 8.03
CA LYS A 96 -13.29 8.74 9.34
C LYS A 96 -12.68 7.35 9.15
N THR A 97 -11.51 7.13 9.73
CA THR A 97 -10.89 5.79 9.80
C THR A 97 -11.74 4.89 10.71
N SER A 98 -11.90 3.63 10.33
CA SER A 98 -12.55 2.63 11.18
C SER A 98 -11.76 2.46 12.49
N ASP A 99 -12.49 2.34 13.60
CA ASP A 99 -11.89 2.11 14.92
C ASP A 99 -11.19 0.73 14.99
N GLU A 100 -11.51 -0.20 14.06
CA GLU A 100 -10.89 -1.52 13.92
C GLU A 100 -9.69 -1.51 12.95
N TYR A 101 -9.35 -0.37 12.36
CA TYR A 101 -8.27 -0.29 11.37
C TYR A 101 -6.90 -0.31 12.04
N ILE A 102 -6.04 -1.20 11.56
CA ILE A 102 -4.63 -1.27 11.93
C ILE A 102 -3.83 -0.58 10.82
N GLY A 103 -3.23 0.54 11.14
CA GLY A 103 -2.54 1.38 10.18
C GLY A 103 -1.15 1.83 10.63
N PRO A 104 -0.60 2.84 9.98
CA PRO A 104 0.75 3.34 10.24
C PRO A 104 1.01 3.67 11.72
N ASN A 105 0.03 4.20 12.41
CA ASN A 105 0.18 4.55 13.83
C ASN A 105 0.45 3.32 14.71
N GLN A 106 -0.23 2.21 14.46
CA GLN A 106 -0.02 0.96 15.19
C GLN A 106 1.30 0.28 14.77
N ILE A 107 1.66 0.39 13.50
CA ILE A 107 2.85 -0.27 12.92
C ILE A 107 4.13 0.49 13.27
N PHE A 108 4.12 1.82 13.14
CA PHE A 108 5.32 2.65 13.23
C PHE A 108 5.36 3.51 14.50
N GLY A 109 4.25 3.61 15.23
CA GLY A 109 4.10 4.49 16.37
C GLY A 109 3.79 5.92 15.98
N PHE A 110 3.60 6.73 17.01
CA PHE A 110 3.44 8.17 16.87
C PHE A 110 4.81 8.82 17.13
N ASN A 111 5.20 9.81 16.34
CA ASN A 111 6.37 10.65 16.62
C ASN A 111 6.11 11.62 17.80
N ASP A 112 5.47 11.15 18.84
CA ASP A 112 5.06 11.89 20.01
C ASP A 112 5.63 11.18 21.24
N PRO A 113 6.49 11.84 22.05
CA PRO A 113 7.10 11.21 23.23
C PRO A 113 6.09 10.71 24.29
N GLU A 114 4.86 11.24 24.28
CA GLU A 114 3.79 10.85 25.22
C GLU A 114 2.97 9.66 24.70
N LYS A 115 3.20 9.23 23.45
CA LYS A 115 2.48 8.12 22.81
C LYS A 115 3.37 6.91 22.63
N THR A 116 2.72 5.78 22.55
CA THR A 116 3.40 4.49 22.41
C THR A 116 4.19 4.38 21.12
N ASP A 117 5.33 3.71 21.19
CA ASP A 117 6.02 3.20 19.99
C ASP A 117 5.11 2.26 19.21
N GLY A 118 5.42 2.07 17.93
CA GLY A 118 4.71 1.11 17.10
C GLY A 118 4.90 -0.34 17.58
N LEU A 119 4.08 -1.21 17.06
CA LEU A 119 4.21 -2.65 17.32
C LEU A 119 5.54 -3.19 16.78
N ASP A 120 6.15 -4.13 17.52
CA ASP A 120 7.36 -4.83 17.08
C ASP A 120 7.04 -5.91 16.00
N ILE A 121 6.46 -5.46 14.88
CA ILE A 121 6.09 -6.30 13.74
C ILE A 121 6.98 -6.09 12.51
N LYS A 122 7.84 -5.08 12.52
CA LYS A 122 8.83 -4.84 11.46
C LYS A 122 10.03 -5.76 11.66
N ARG A 123 10.60 -6.22 10.56
CA ARG A 123 11.84 -6.99 10.56
C ARG A 123 12.84 -6.32 9.64
N THR A 124 14.02 -6.06 10.15
CA THR A 124 15.13 -5.58 9.33
C THR A 124 15.76 -6.77 8.64
N ILE A 125 15.95 -6.66 7.33
CA ILE A 125 16.74 -7.63 6.55
C ILE A 125 18.21 -7.27 6.65
N THR A 126 19.08 -8.25 6.52
CA THR A 126 20.54 -8.05 6.51
C THR A 126 21.03 -7.62 5.13
N ASP A 127 22.23 -7.06 5.06
CA ASP A 127 22.86 -6.73 3.76
C ASP A 127 23.09 -8.01 2.93
N ASP A 128 23.47 -9.12 3.57
CA ASP A 128 23.60 -10.43 2.91
C ASP A 128 22.29 -10.92 2.28
N ASP A 129 21.14 -10.70 2.94
CA ASP A 129 19.84 -11.04 2.38
C ASP A 129 19.46 -10.08 1.23
N LEU A 130 19.86 -8.82 1.31
CA LEU A 130 19.66 -7.86 0.22
C LEU A 130 20.50 -8.24 -1.01
N ASP A 131 21.75 -8.61 -0.83
CA ASP A 131 22.63 -9.07 -1.91
C ASP A 131 22.05 -10.32 -2.59
N LYS A 132 21.52 -11.27 -1.83
CA LYS A 132 20.84 -12.46 -2.38
C LYS A 132 19.59 -12.11 -3.20
N ILE A 133 18.84 -11.08 -2.83
CA ILE A 133 17.72 -10.59 -3.65
C ILE A 133 18.23 -10.01 -4.98
N ILE A 134 19.34 -9.27 -4.94
CA ILE A 134 19.98 -8.72 -6.15
C ILE A 134 20.48 -9.86 -7.06
N ASP A 135 21.12 -10.86 -6.48
CA ASP A 135 21.59 -12.04 -7.23
C ASP A 135 20.43 -12.79 -7.91
N LEU A 136 19.27 -12.89 -7.24
CA LEU A 136 18.05 -13.43 -7.86
C LEU A 136 17.60 -12.60 -9.06
N TYR A 137 17.65 -11.27 -8.96
CA TYR A 137 17.25 -10.39 -10.06
C TYR A 137 18.16 -10.47 -11.27
N GLU A 138 19.44 -10.65 -11.02
CA GLU A 138 20.48 -10.75 -12.05
C GLU A 138 20.64 -12.18 -12.59
N GLY A 139 19.97 -13.15 -11.96
CA GLY A 139 20.07 -14.56 -12.35
C GLY A 139 21.41 -15.22 -12.00
N ILE A 140 22.15 -14.62 -11.05
CA ILE A 140 23.45 -15.13 -10.55
C ILE A 140 23.25 -16.35 -9.64
N ASP A 141 22.28 -16.26 -8.72
CA ASP A 141 21.89 -17.36 -7.84
C ASP A 141 20.35 -17.48 -7.85
N ASN A 142 19.84 -18.62 -7.41
CA ASN A 142 18.42 -18.89 -7.28
C ASN A 142 18.03 -19.22 -5.83
N LYS A 143 18.94 -18.98 -4.88
CA LYS A 143 18.71 -19.22 -3.46
C LYS A 143 17.85 -18.14 -2.84
N LEU A 144 16.82 -18.58 -2.13
CA LEU A 144 15.96 -17.68 -1.39
C LEU A 144 16.68 -17.16 -0.14
N PRO A 145 16.65 -15.83 0.14
CA PRO A 145 17.21 -15.28 1.39
C PRO A 145 16.60 -15.89 2.64
N GLU A 146 17.35 -15.95 3.72
CA GLU A 146 16.88 -16.56 4.98
C GLU A 146 15.71 -15.77 5.58
N SER A 147 15.77 -14.43 5.55
CA SER A 147 14.66 -13.59 6.02
C SER A 147 13.34 -13.82 5.23
N MET A 148 13.43 -14.14 3.95
CA MET A 148 12.26 -14.46 3.15
C MET A 148 11.71 -15.86 3.47
N LYS A 149 12.57 -16.84 3.71
CA LYS A 149 12.16 -18.17 4.21
C LYS A 149 11.46 -18.06 5.56
N ASP A 150 11.98 -17.21 6.45
CA ASP A 150 11.38 -16.90 7.74
C ASP A 150 9.99 -16.24 7.59
N ALA A 151 9.87 -15.27 6.69
CA ALA A 151 8.59 -14.63 6.42
C ALA A 151 7.53 -15.60 5.88
N ILE A 152 7.94 -16.52 4.99
CA ILE A 152 7.05 -17.58 4.48
C ILE A 152 6.67 -18.56 5.60
N ALA A 153 7.62 -18.98 6.44
CA ALA A 153 7.34 -19.85 7.57
C ALA A 153 6.37 -19.19 8.56
N TRP A 154 6.53 -17.90 8.85
CA TRP A 154 5.59 -17.15 9.67
C TRP A 154 4.20 -17.10 9.04
N PHE A 155 4.12 -16.85 7.72
CA PHE A 155 2.85 -16.87 7.00
C PHE A 155 2.15 -18.24 7.09
N LEU A 156 2.89 -19.34 6.96
CA LEU A 156 2.35 -20.69 7.14
C LEU A 156 1.78 -20.89 8.55
N CYS A 157 2.47 -20.43 9.58
CA CYS A 157 1.96 -20.45 10.95
C CYS A 157 0.69 -19.62 11.12
N ALA A 158 0.64 -18.44 10.52
CA ALA A 158 -0.55 -17.57 10.55
C ALA A 158 -1.74 -18.24 9.86
N VAL A 159 -1.52 -18.87 8.69
CA VAL A 159 -2.56 -19.62 7.97
C VAL A 159 -3.08 -20.77 8.82
N ALA A 160 -2.17 -21.57 9.40
CA ALA A 160 -2.54 -22.70 10.25
C ALA A 160 -3.33 -22.26 11.49
N THR A 161 -2.91 -21.18 12.14
CA THR A 161 -3.62 -20.57 13.27
C THR A 161 -5.03 -20.12 12.88
N MET A 162 -5.16 -19.38 11.78
CA MET A 162 -6.46 -18.89 11.29
C MET A 162 -7.38 -20.07 10.89
N ARG A 163 -6.84 -21.12 10.30
CA ARG A 163 -7.61 -22.34 10.00
C ARG A 163 -8.11 -23.04 11.27
N ASN A 164 -7.29 -23.09 12.28
CA ASN A 164 -7.66 -23.65 13.59
C ASN A 164 -8.78 -22.83 14.25
N TRP A 165 -8.78 -21.51 14.09
CA TRP A 165 -9.88 -20.63 14.53
C TRP A 165 -11.15 -20.72 13.64
N GLY A 166 -11.15 -21.60 12.63
CA GLY A 166 -12.31 -21.81 11.76
C GLY A 166 -12.44 -20.84 10.59
N TYR A 167 -11.42 -20.00 10.32
CA TYR A 167 -11.45 -19.11 9.17
C TYR A 167 -11.28 -19.90 7.87
N LYS A 168 -12.27 -19.84 6.98
CA LYS A 168 -12.34 -20.68 5.77
C LYS A 168 -12.02 -19.95 4.46
N LYS A 169 -11.98 -18.60 4.49
CA LYS A 169 -11.68 -17.82 3.29
C LYS A 169 -10.20 -17.94 2.89
N PRO A 170 -9.85 -17.64 1.62
CA PRO A 170 -8.45 -17.56 1.21
C PRO A 170 -7.66 -16.60 2.10
N ILE A 171 -6.41 -16.97 2.39
CA ILE A 171 -5.45 -16.16 3.12
C ILE A 171 -4.27 -15.97 2.17
N SER A 172 -3.83 -14.75 1.97
CA SER A 172 -2.77 -14.42 1.02
C SER A 172 -1.66 -13.62 1.68
N MET A 173 -0.45 -13.78 1.16
CA MET A 173 0.72 -13.00 1.48
C MET A 173 1.16 -12.25 0.23
N LEU A 174 1.43 -10.96 0.35
CA LEU A 174 2.03 -10.17 -0.72
C LEU A 174 3.56 -10.16 -0.55
N VAL A 175 4.27 -10.62 -1.58
CA VAL A 175 5.73 -10.47 -1.68
C VAL A 175 6.03 -9.45 -2.75
N HIS A 176 6.46 -8.25 -2.33
CA HIS A 176 6.75 -7.14 -3.22
C HIS A 176 8.17 -6.62 -2.94
N THR A 177 9.11 -6.95 -3.80
CA THR A 177 10.53 -6.64 -3.63
C THR A 177 11.06 -5.64 -4.66
N SER A 178 10.32 -5.38 -5.74
CA SER A 178 10.70 -4.45 -6.81
C SER A 178 9.47 -3.98 -7.59
N GLN A 179 9.63 -2.91 -8.37
CA GLN A 179 8.62 -2.44 -9.33
C GLN A 179 8.67 -3.18 -10.67
N LYS A 180 9.74 -3.93 -10.96
CA LYS A 180 9.93 -4.62 -12.23
C LYS A 180 9.31 -6.02 -12.19
N GLN A 181 8.42 -6.32 -13.14
CA GLN A 181 7.75 -7.62 -13.22
C GLN A 181 8.72 -8.80 -13.35
N ALA A 182 9.78 -8.67 -14.16
CA ALA A 182 10.78 -9.71 -14.32
C ALA A 182 11.45 -10.12 -13.00
N PHE A 183 11.61 -9.19 -12.06
CA PHE A 183 12.17 -9.46 -10.75
C PHE A 183 11.17 -10.20 -9.84
N HIS A 184 9.87 -9.89 -9.96
CA HIS A 184 8.84 -10.68 -9.29
C HIS A 184 8.82 -12.13 -9.76
N ASP A 185 8.99 -12.37 -11.07
CA ASP A 185 9.07 -13.73 -11.63
C ASP A 185 10.26 -14.51 -11.10
N ALA A 186 11.42 -13.86 -10.95
CA ALA A 186 12.61 -14.47 -10.37
C ALA A 186 12.37 -14.90 -8.91
N VAL A 187 11.81 -13.99 -8.10
CA VAL A 187 11.49 -14.28 -6.70
C VAL A 187 10.43 -15.39 -6.58
N ALA A 188 9.38 -15.34 -7.40
CA ALA A 188 8.33 -16.36 -7.39
C ALA A 188 8.88 -17.75 -7.73
N LYS A 189 9.80 -17.84 -8.70
CA LYS A 189 10.49 -19.10 -9.04
C LYS A 189 11.35 -19.60 -7.89
N ALA A 190 12.11 -18.71 -7.23
CA ALA A 190 12.95 -19.07 -6.10
C ALA A 190 12.11 -19.59 -4.91
N ILE A 191 10.97 -18.93 -4.61
CA ILE A 191 10.01 -19.38 -3.58
C ILE A 191 9.47 -20.77 -3.93
N SER A 192 8.99 -20.95 -5.17
CA SER A 192 8.45 -22.24 -5.63
C SER A 192 9.49 -23.34 -5.57
N ASN A 193 10.72 -23.06 -5.98
CA ASN A 193 11.81 -24.00 -5.91
C ASN A 193 12.11 -24.40 -4.46
N TRP A 194 12.24 -23.43 -3.57
CA TRP A 194 12.50 -23.70 -2.16
C TRP A 194 11.41 -24.58 -1.53
N ILE A 195 10.15 -24.27 -1.74
CA ILE A 195 9.02 -25.05 -1.21
C ILE A 195 9.04 -26.48 -1.76
N ASN A 196 9.33 -26.67 -3.05
CA ASN A 196 9.29 -27.98 -3.70
C ASN A 196 10.51 -28.85 -3.42
N THR A 197 11.64 -28.26 -3.05
CA THR A 197 12.90 -28.99 -2.82
C THR A 197 13.26 -29.19 -1.35
N THR A 198 12.63 -28.44 -0.44
CA THR A 198 12.84 -28.58 1.00
C THR A 198 11.90 -29.64 1.54
N ASP A 199 12.41 -30.54 2.35
CA ASP A 199 11.59 -31.56 3.00
C ASP A 199 10.63 -30.93 4.03
N THR A 200 9.51 -31.60 4.26
CA THR A 200 8.45 -31.07 5.14
C THR A 200 8.93 -30.89 6.57
N GLU A 201 9.80 -31.79 7.08
CA GLU A 201 10.30 -31.72 8.45
C GLU A 201 11.14 -30.45 8.67
N SER A 202 12.03 -30.14 7.73
CA SER A 202 12.81 -28.89 7.74
C SER A 202 11.94 -27.63 7.69
N ILE A 203 10.87 -27.64 6.91
CA ILE A 203 9.91 -26.52 6.87
C ILE A 203 9.18 -26.38 8.20
N VAL A 204 8.71 -27.48 8.77
CA VAL A 204 7.99 -27.50 10.07
C VAL A 204 8.90 -27.02 11.20
N GLU A 205 10.17 -27.44 11.22
CA GLU A 205 11.12 -26.99 12.24
C GLU A 205 11.37 -25.48 12.14
N ARG A 206 11.58 -24.96 10.93
CA ARG A 206 11.65 -23.51 10.71
C ARG A 206 10.37 -22.79 11.18
N CYS A 207 9.21 -23.33 10.87
CA CYS A 207 7.93 -22.80 11.35
C CYS A 207 7.89 -22.74 12.88
N ARG A 208 8.37 -23.79 13.56
CA ARG A 208 8.41 -23.86 15.03
C ARG A 208 9.30 -22.74 15.60
N GLU A 209 10.54 -22.62 15.10
CA GLU A 209 11.49 -21.61 15.55
C GLU A 209 10.93 -20.19 15.37
N ILE A 210 10.39 -19.90 14.18
CA ILE A 210 9.80 -18.61 13.87
C ILE A 210 8.58 -18.33 14.75
N TYR A 211 7.70 -19.31 14.94
CA TYR A 211 6.50 -19.15 15.74
C TYR A 211 6.82 -18.74 17.17
N TYR A 212 7.72 -19.43 17.82
CA TYR A 212 8.14 -19.09 19.18
C TYR A 212 8.84 -17.75 19.27
N ARG A 213 9.64 -17.40 18.29
CA ARG A 213 10.31 -16.10 18.21
C ARG A 213 9.31 -14.95 18.06
N GLU A 214 8.35 -15.08 17.14
CA GLU A 214 7.46 -13.99 16.78
C GLU A 214 6.29 -13.81 17.78
N THR A 215 5.75 -14.89 18.31
CA THR A 215 4.62 -14.82 19.26
C THR A 215 4.96 -14.17 20.60
N THR A 216 6.25 -14.10 20.95
CA THR A 216 6.72 -13.40 22.16
C THR A 216 6.87 -11.89 21.97
N ARG A 217 6.91 -11.41 20.72
CA ARG A 217 7.14 -9.98 20.41
C ARG A 217 5.88 -9.15 20.63
N VAL A 218 4.76 -9.58 20.08
CA VAL A 218 3.48 -8.88 20.21
C VAL A 218 2.47 -9.85 20.77
N THR A 219 2.29 -9.84 22.09
CA THR A 219 1.24 -10.61 22.76
C THR A 219 -0.07 -9.83 22.80
N LYS A 220 -1.18 -10.52 23.10
CA LYS A 220 -2.48 -9.88 23.30
C LYS A 220 -2.42 -8.80 24.38
N GLU A 221 -1.72 -9.07 25.46
CA GLU A 221 -1.57 -8.15 26.59
C GLU A 221 -0.83 -6.89 26.15
N LYS A 222 0.31 -7.02 25.47
CA LYS A 222 1.05 -5.89 24.92
C LYS A 222 0.21 -5.08 23.93
N TRP A 223 -0.57 -5.75 23.09
CA TRP A 223 -1.48 -5.08 22.17
C TRP A 223 -2.50 -4.22 22.91
N LEU A 224 -3.18 -4.81 23.90
CA LEU A 224 -4.24 -4.12 24.66
C LEU A 224 -3.69 -2.98 25.54
N GLU A 225 -2.49 -3.15 26.08
CA GLU A 225 -1.79 -2.11 26.84
C GLU A 225 -1.43 -0.92 25.95
N GLN A 226 -0.93 -1.21 24.77
CA GLN A 226 -0.45 -0.20 23.81
C GLN A 226 -1.59 0.52 23.08
N PHE A 227 -2.70 -0.16 22.83
CA PHE A 227 -3.87 0.36 22.11
C PHE A 227 -5.17 0.09 22.89
N PRO A 228 -5.38 0.76 24.04
CA PRO A 228 -6.55 0.53 24.87
C PRO A 228 -7.87 0.94 24.19
N ASP A 229 -7.80 1.90 23.27
CA ASP A 229 -8.96 2.42 22.52
C ASP A 229 -9.20 1.69 21.18
N TYR A 230 -8.56 0.54 20.97
CA TYR A 230 -8.80 -0.25 19.76
C TYR A 230 -10.22 -0.78 19.73
N GLY A 231 -10.93 -0.53 18.61
CA GLY A 231 -12.38 -0.76 18.50
C GLY A 231 -12.85 -2.22 18.56
N VAL A 232 -11.92 -3.19 18.62
CA VAL A 232 -12.25 -4.61 18.82
C VAL A 232 -12.19 -4.92 20.32
N PRO A 233 -13.29 -5.41 20.92
CA PRO A 233 -13.31 -5.81 22.33
C PRO A 233 -12.24 -6.86 22.65
N ALA A 234 -11.63 -6.74 23.83
CA ALA A 234 -10.52 -7.59 24.26
C ALA A 234 -10.83 -9.11 24.21
N GLU A 235 -12.08 -9.48 24.51
CA GLU A 235 -12.55 -10.87 24.44
C GLU A 235 -12.59 -11.44 23.03
N LYS A 236 -12.64 -10.57 21.99
CA LYS A 236 -12.59 -10.99 20.59
C LYS A 236 -11.17 -11.08 20.02
N ILE A 237 -10.18 -10.59 20.76
CA ILE A 237 -8.78 -10.72 20.39
C ILE A 237 -8.28 -12.05 20.95
N ASN A 238 -7.92 -12.96 20.06
CA ASN A 238 -7.44 -14.28 20.44
C ASN A 238 -5.97 -14.24 20.87
N ASN A 239 -5.62 -15.11 21.85
CA ASN A 239 -4.23 -15.44 22.13
C ASN A 239 -3.67 -16.35 21.03
N TYR A 240 -2.36 -16.37 20.87
CA TYR A 240 -1.71 -17.40 20.06
C TYR A 240 -2.00 -18.79 20.61
N LEU A 241 -2.16 -19.74 19.70
CA LEU A 241 -2.31 -21.14 20.06
C LEU A 241 -0.93 -21.76 20.37
N PRO A 242 -0.82 -22.81 21.20
CA PRO A 242 0.39 -23.63 21.25
C PRO A 242 0.74 -24.17 19.86
N PHE A 243 2.04 -24.22 19.52
CA PHE A 243 2.48 -24.65 18.19
C PHE A 243 1.96 -26.03 17.80
N GLU A 244 1.87 -26.95 18.75
CA GLU A 244 1.37 -28.32 18.58
C GLU A 244 -0.11 -28.39 18.17
N LYS A 245 -0.85 -27.29 18.31
CA LYS A 245 -2.25 -27.19 17.87
C LYS A 245 -2.40 -26.66 16.46
N ILE A 246 -1.34 -26.12 15.87
CA ILE A 246 -1.37 -25.55 14.52
C ILE A 246 -0.59 -26.43 13.51
N LEU A 247 0.07 -27.48 13.99
CA LEU A 247 0.65 -28.54 13.15
C LEU A 247 -0.50 -29.36 12.47
#